data_1e0dfe2178b52a2476e76a537f0177d3
#
_entry.id   1e0dfe2178b52a2476e76a537f0177d3
#
_cell.length_a   1.000
_cell.length_b   1.000
_cell.length_c   1.000
_cell.angle_alpha   90.00
_cell.angle_beta   90.00
_cell.angle_gamma   90.00
#
_symmetry.space_group_name_H-M   'P 1'
#
loop_
_entity.id
_entity.type
_entity.pdbx_description
1 polymer ?
#
loop_
_entity_poly.entity_id
_entity_poly.type
_entity_poly.pdbx_seq_one_letter_code
_entity_poly.pdbx_strand_id
1 'polypeptide(L)'
;MWLTKSGPWGQLEVRSVYLEPPEALLAVIAKPSTVTRWTFEQNTPAGVRAVLAKAGVPDDVVVRLLSPVRLVESGNTIILLPEREDLVALSMEVRSALYLELAKSAANEYQRDPVFVLGGDVDDWLEGVSLTSEQRSLFRKLLWRRGNALVFSDVQALLSLAKGPQEVNAVFQTITRVRSLVIGLRLPLTVDRKDFIDYWTADQVGTPRLAFIRAVTQRRAQQVVDVTHFLPSAFRLRVYSFPELDLGLKGRFPDCHWTSLNFFNQEPKDIYLDTRQAAEHLLKDYVAVDAPYRYGDVLCFLDDGEGLHTCVHIVDDIVLTKNGDSILAPWTLMRLRDVDEIYRRTPSTRIQAYRLKK
;
A
#
# COMPACT_ATOMS: atom_id res chain seq x y z
N MET A 1 -11.69 15.19 7.88
CA MET A 1 -13.02 14.55 7.72
C MET A 1 -13.72 15.16 6.50
N TRP A 2 -14.31 14.35 5.64
CA TRP A 2 -15.12 14.83 4.49
C TRP A 2 -16.40 13.98 4.33
N LEU A 3 -17.41 14.54 3.63
CA LEU A 3 -18.64 13.87 3.29
C LEU A 3 -18.65 13.53 1.80
N THR A 4 -19.15 12.33 1.45
CA THR A 4 -19.36 11.95 0.05
C THR A 4 -20.74 12.39 -0.43
N LYS A 5 -20.98 12.27 -1.74
CA LYS A 5 -22.35 12.32 -2.28
C LYS A 5 -23.13 11.09 -1.81
N SER A 6 -24.44 11.25 -1.63
CA SER A 6 -25.32 10.11 -1.35
C SER A 6 -25.44 9.22 -2.58
N GLY A 7 -25.41 7.91 -2.33
CA GLY A 7 -25.66 6.87 -3.31
C GLY A 7 -26.69 5.85 -2.77
N PRO A 8 -26.94 4.74 -3.48
CA PRO A 8 -27.80 3.66 -2.98
C PRO A 8 -27.28 3.09 -1.64
N TRP A 9 -26.00 3.24 -1.37
CA TRP A 9 -25.34 2.85 -0.12
C TRP A 9 -25.56 3.81 1.05
N GLY A 10 -26.11 5.01 0.85
CA GLY A 10 -26.19 6.08 1.83
C GLY A 10 -25.18 7.20 1.57
N GLN A 11 -24.85 7.99 2.60
CA GLN A 11 -23.83 9.04 2.57
C GLN A 11 -22.68 8.65 3.53
N LEU A 12 -21.42 8.86 3.10
CA LEU A 12 -20.27 8.47 3.90
C LEU A 12 -19.62 9.69 4.55
N GLU A 13 -19.26 9.53 5.82
CA GLU A 13 -18.33 10.38 6.54
C GLU A 13 -16.97 9.67 6.58
N VAL A 14 -15.96 10.24 5.99
CA VAL A 14 -14.66 9.60 5.85
C VAL A 14 -13.58 10.37 6.60
N ARG A 15 -12.73 9.63 7.33
CA ARG A 15 -11.56 10.17 8.03
C ARG A 15 -10.35 9.30 7.68
N SER A 16 -9.18 9.95 7.51
CA SER A 16 -7.91 9.23 7.42
C SER A 16 -7.42 8.87 8.82
N VAL A 17 -6.80 7.70 8.91
CA VAL A 17 -6.04 7.24 10.08
C VAL A 17 -4.76 6.57 9.60
N TYR A 18 -3.75 6.51 10.46
CA TYR A 18 -2.52 5.78 10.20
C TYR A 18 -2.45 4.56 11.10
N LEU A 19 -2.18 3.41 10.50
CA LEU A 19 -1.96 2.15 11.20
C LEU A 19 -0.44 1.93 11.29
N GLU A 20 0.05 1.76 12.50
CA GLU A 20 1.46 1.47 12.77
C GLU A 20 1.58 0.04 13.31
N PRO A 21 2.57 -0.74 12.87
CA PRO A 21 2.75 -2.10 13.38
C PRO A 21 3.11 -2.06 14.86
N PRO A 22 2.56 -3.01 15.65
CA PRO A 22 2.94 -3.18 17.05
C PRO A 22 4.45 -3.48 17.20
N GLU A 23 5.06 -3.05 18.30
CA GLU A 23 6.48 -3.29 18.58
C GLU A 23 6.87 -4.78 18.49
N ALA A 24 5.96 -5.67 18.90
CA ALA A 24 6.18 -7.11 18.82
C ALA A 24 6.42 -7.59 17.38
N LEU A 25 5.77 -6.99 16.37
CA LEU A 25 6.02 -7.29 14.97
C LEU A 25 7.34 -6.70 14.49
N LEU A 26 7.70 -5.51 14.96
CA LEU A 26 8.98 -4.88 14.61
C LEU A 26 10.19 -5.62 15.20
N ALA A 27 10.00 -6.31 16.32
CA ALA A 27 11.06 -7.07 17.00
C ALA A 27 11.52 -8.31 16.19
N VAL A 28 10.65 -8.88 15.34
CA VAL A 28 10.94 -10.10 14.56
C VAL A 28 11.47 -9.81 13.15
N ILE A 29 11.52 -8.53 12.75
CA ILE A 29 12.01 -8.14 11.43
C ILE A 29 13.51 -7.94 11.47
N ALA A 30 14.22 -8.48 10.46
CA ALA A 30 15.61 -8.20 10.25
C ALA A 30 15.83 -6.69 10.03
N LYS A 31 16.65 -6.06 10.85
CA LYS A 31 16.97 -4.65 10.71
C LYS A 31 17.91 -4.44 9.52
N PRO A 32 17.58 -3.55 8.57
CA PRO A 32 18.48 -3.28 7.45
C PRO A 32 19.76 -2.60 7.93
N SER A 33 20.77 -2.65 7.08
CA SER A 33 22.01 -1.90 7.25
C SER A 33 21.72 -0.40 7.38
N THR A 34 22.57 0.31 8.10
CA THR A 34 22.60 1.79 8.12
C THR A 34 23.39 2.38 6.95
N VAL A 35 24.00 1.54 6.10
CA VAL A 35 24.78 1.96 4.94
C VAL A 35 23.90 1.92 3.71
N THR A 36 23.68 3.09 3.10
CA THR A 36 22.98 3.20 1.81
C THR A 36 23.83 2.55 0.71
N ARG A 37 23.16 1.79 -0.16
CA ARG A 37 23.78 1.12 -1.31
C ARG A 37 22.93 1.36 -2.55
N TRP A 38 23.60 1.71 -3.65
CA TRP A 38 23.02 1.75 -4.98
C TRP A 38 23.70 0.71 -5.85
N THR A 39 22.97 -0.30 -6.24
CA THR A 39 23.49 -1.45 -6.99
C THR A 39 23.12 -1.33 -8.46
N PHE A 40 24.12 -1.43 -9.33
CA PHE A 40 24.00 -1.41 -10.78
C PHE A 40 24.49 -2.75 -11.31
N GLU A 41 23.56 -3.66 -11.59
CA GLU A 41 23.84 -4.98 -12.15
C GLU A 41 24.21 -4.88 -13.63
N GLN A 42 25.06 -5.79 -14.11
CA GLN A 42 25.53 -5.87 -15.50
C GLN A 42 26.06 -4.51 -16.03
N ASN A 43 26.86 -3.84 -15.20
CA ASN A 43 27.34 -2.49 -15.48
C ASN A 43 28.86 -2.36 -15.24
N THR A 44 29.43 -1.25 -15.74
CA THR A 44 30.82 -0.85 -15.55
C THR A 44 30.88 0.53 -14.89
N PRO A 45 32.01 0.95 -14.30
CA PRO A 45 32.14 2.31 -13.74
C PRO A 45 31.81 3.40 -14.77
N ALA A 46 32.19 3.21 -16.05
CA ALA A 46 31.85 4.15 -17.13
C ALA A 46 30.36 4.16 -17.44
N GLY A 47 29.71 2.99 -17.45
CA GLY A 47 28.26 2.87 -17.63
C GLY A 47 27.48 3.51 -16.48
N VAL A 48 27.91 3.28 -15.23
CA VAL A 48 27.30 3.94 -14.05
C VAL A 48 27.45 5.46 -14.15
N ARG A 49 28.63 5.97 -14.53
CA ARG A 49 28.83 7.41 -14.79
C ARG A 49 27.81 7.96 -15.81
N ALA A 50 27.57 7.23 -16.89
CA ALA A 50 26.58 7.63 -17.90
C ALA A 50 25.15 7.64 -17.33
N VAL A 51 24.77 6.68 -16.48
CA VAL A 51 23.48 6.64 -15.80
C VAL A 51 23.32 7.85 -14.86
N LEU A 52 24.32 8.13 -14.03
CA LEU A 52 24.30 9.27 -13.12
C LEU A 52 24.18 10.60 -13.88
N ALA A 53 24.98 10.79 -14.94
CA ALA A 53 24.92 11.97 -15.78
C ALA A 53 23.56 12.14 -16.47
N LYS A 54 22.99 11.04 -17.01
CA LYS A 54 21.66 11.03 -17.63
C LYS A 54 20.56 11.44 -16.62
N ALA A 55 20.69 11.03 -15.36
CA ALA A 55 19.76 11.42 -14.30
C ALA A 55 19.95 12.88 -13.84
N GLY A 56 21.02 13.55 -14.28
CA GLY A 56 21.32 14.94 -13.90
C GLY A 56 22.02 15.08 -12.55
N VAL A 57 22.70 14.02 -12.08
CA VAL A 57 23.49 14.08 -10.83
C VAL A 57 24.64 15.09 -11.03
N PRO A 58 24.85 16.04 -10.07
CA PRO A 58 25.93 17.03 -10.17
C PRO A 58 27.31 16.39 -10.29
N ASP A 59 28.17 16.99 -11.10
CA ASP A 59 29.50 16.43 -11.42
C ASP A 59 30.36 16.20 -10.19
N ASP A 60 30.32 17.07 -9.21
CA ASP A 60 31.04 16.93 -7.94
C ASP A 60 30.55 15.73 -7.12
N VAL A 61 29.24 15.46 -7.15
CA VAL A 61 28.63 14.25 -6.53
C VAL A 61 29.07 13.00 -7.29
N VAL A 62 29.05 13.03 -8.63
CA VAL A 62 29.51 11.91 -9.47
C VAL A 62 30.97 11.56 -9.15
N VAL A 63 31.84 12.56 -9.03
CA VAL A 63 33.25 12.35 -8.70
C VAL A 63 33.40 11.70 -7.33
N ARG A 64 32.67 12.14 -6.31
CA ARG A 64 32.69 11.53 -4.97
C ARG A 64 32.20 10.09 -4.98
N LEU A 65 31.05 9.82 -5.65
CA LEU A 65 30.44 8.48 -5.71
C LEU A 65 31.31 7.46 -6.44
N LEU A 66 32.04 7.88 -7.47
CA LEU A 66 32.93 7.02 -8.23
C LEU A 66 34.35 6.96 -7.67
N SER A 67 34.60 7.52 -6.50
CA SER A 67 35.90 7.41 -5.84
C SER A 67 36.14 5.96 -5.34
N PRO A 68 37.40 5.50 -5.25
CA PRO A 68 37.74 4.14 -4.82
C PRO A 68 37.24 3.77 -3.42
N VAL A 69 36.93 4.76 -2.58
CA VAL A 69 36.41 4.55 -1.22
C VAL A 69 34.91 4.23 -1.21
N ARG A 70 34.18 4.69 -2.25
CA ARG A 70 32.72 4.60 -2.32
C ARG A 70 32.22 3.70 -3.43
N LEU A 71 33.09 3.26 -4.31
CA LEU A 71 32.76 2.35 -5.40
C LEU A 71 33.31 0.96 -5.08
N VAL A 72 32.42 -0.03 -5.12
CA VAL A 72 32.79 -1.45 -4.98
C VAL A 72 32.43 -2.16 -6.28
N GLU A 73 33.43 -2.83 -6.86
CA GLU A 73 33.26 -3.69 -8.04
C GLU A 73 33.16 -5.16 -7.60
N SER A 74 32.13 -5.85 -8.05
CA SER A 74 31.93 -7.27 -7.79
C SER A 74 31.48 -7.97 -9.06
N GLY A 75 32.41 -8.53 -9.83
CA GLY A 75 32.12 -9.07 -11.16
C GLY A 75 31.57 -7.99 -12.09
N ASN A 76 30.37 -8.22 -12.63
CA ASN A 76 29.66 -7.26 -13.50
C ASN A 76 28.73 -6.34 -12.72
N THR A 77 28.88 -6.23 -11.42
CA THR A 77 28.03 -5.40 -10.56
C THR A 77 28.85 -4.27 -9.94
N ILE A 78 28.35 -3.05 -10.07
CA ILE A 78 28.91 -1.87 -9.43
C ILE A 78 28.00 -1.48 -8.28
N ILE A 79 28.57 -1.30 -7.09
CA ILE A 79 27.86 -0.82 -5.91
C ILE A 79 28.44 0.53 -5.52
N LEU A 80 27.61 1.55 -5.46
CA LEU A 80 27.98 2.84 -4.91
C LEU A 80 27.49 2.94 -3.46
N LEU A 81 28.30 3.59 -2.62
CA LEU A 81 28.02 3.84 -1.22
C LEU A 81 27.83 5.35 -0.99
N PRO A 82 26.66 5.92 -1.33
CA PRO A 82 26.42 7.34 -1.10
C PRO A 82 26.31 7.63 0.39
N GLU A 83 26.89 8.75 0.78
CA GLU A 83 26.70 9.31 2.11
C GLU A 83 25.50 10.27 2.13
N ARG A 84 25.07 10.65 3.32
CA ARG A 84 23.92 11.54 3.52
C ARG A 84 24.04 12.84 2.74
N GLU A 85 25.22 13.42 2.67
CA GLU A 85 25.51 14.65 1.96
C GLU A 85 25.25 14.51 0.45
N ASP A 86 25.61 13.35 -0.13
CA ASP A 86 25.35 13.06 -1.54
C ASP A 86 23.85 12.94 -1.83
N LEU A 87 23.09 12.25 -0.93
CA LEU A 87 21.65 12.12 -1.03
C LEU A 87 20.96 13.48 -0.95
N VAL A 88 21.37 14.34 -0.01
CA VAL A 88 20.78 15.67 0.18
C VAL A 88 21.14 16.63 -0.95
N ALA A 89 22.27 16.46 -1.62
CA ALA A 89 22.69 17.27 -2.75
C ALA A 89 21.82 17.07 -4.00
N LEU A 90 21.08 15.94 -4.10
CA LEU A 90 20.19 15.70 -5.24
C LEU A 90 18.89 16.47 -5.09
N SER A 91 18.46 17.18 -6.15
CA SER A 91 17.10 17.70 -6.22
C SER A 91 16.06 16.57 -6.29
N MET A 92 14.80 16.87 -6.05
CA MET A 92 13.73 15.86 -6.14
C MET A 92 13.64 15.27 -7.56
N GLU A 93 13.83 16.07 -8.59
CA GLU A 93 13.78 15.66 -10.00
C GLU A 93 14.93 14.70 -10.33
N VAL A 94 16.15 15.06 -9.94
CA VAL A 94 17.35 14.23 -10.13
C VAL A 94 17.20 12.92 -9.38
N ARG A 95 16.75 12.97 -8.12
CA ARG A 95 16.50 11.76 -7.32
C ARG A 95 15.43 10.88 -7.96
N SER A 96 14.34 11.46 -8.46
CA SER A 96 13.28 10.71 -9.14
C SER A 96 13.82 9.98 -10.37
N ALA A 97 14.58 10.66 -11.23
CA ALA A 97 15.17 10.06 -12.42
C ALA A 97 16.14 8.92 -12.06
N LEU A 98 17.03 9.14 -11.07
CA LEU A 98 17.99 8.15 -10.65
C LEU A 98 17.33 6.94 -9.97
N TYR A 99 16.34 7.18 -9.08
CA TYR A 99 15.72 6.09 -8.32
C TYR A 99 14.78 5.24 -9.18
N LEU A 100 14.19 5.79 -10.23
CA LEU A 100 13.49 5.00 -11.24
C LEU A 100 14.44 4.07 -12.02
N GLU A 101 15.67 4.50 -12.26
CA GLU A 101 16.69 3.64 -12.87
C GLU A 101 17.17 2.55 -11.90
N LEU A 102 17.44 2.91 -10.65
CA LEU A 102 17.82 1.96 -9.59
C LEU A 102 16.72 0.91 -9.33
N ALA A 103 15.46 1.29 -9.40
CA ALA A 103 14.31 0.41 -9.18
C ALA A 103 14.20 -0.76 -10.18
N LYS A 104 14.95 -0.73 -11.28
CA LYS A 104 15.00 -1.84 -12.25
C LYS A 104 15.71 -3.08 -11.72
N SER A 105 16.65 -2.90 -10.79
CA SER A 105 17.35 -4.02 -10.12
C SER A 105 16.66 -4.41 -8.82
N ALA A 106 16.47 -5.71 -8.63
CA ALA A 106 15.91 -6.27 -7.39
C ALA A 106 16.80 -6.01 -6.16
N ALA A 107 18.09 -5.75 -6.36
CA ALA A 107 19.03 -5.43 -5.29
C ALA A 107 18.79 -4.05 -4.66
N ASN A 108 18.02 -3.17 -5.30
CA ASN A 108 17.64 -1.85 -4.80
C ASN A 108 16.19 -1.87 -4.27
N GLU A 109 15.97 -2.68 -3.24
CA GLU A 109 14.64 -2.96 -2.67
C GLU A 109 13.84 -1.69 -2.36
N TYR A 110 14.43 -0.71 -1.67
CA TYR A 110 13.73 0.51 -1.28
C TYR A 110 13.41 1.47 -2.43
N GLN A 111 14.16 1.44 -3.54
CA GLN A 111 13.83 2.20 -4.73
C GLN A 111 12.76 1.48 -5.55
N ARG A 112 12.79 0.16 -5.55
CA ARG A 112 11.80 -0.69 -6.21
C ARG A 112 10.45 -0.65 -5.51
N ASP A 113 10.45 -0.79 -4.18
CA ASP A 113 9.27 -0.83 -3.34
C ASP A 113 9.34 0.29 -2.27
N PRO A 114 9.20 1.57 -2.69
CA PRO A 114 9.34 2.73 -1.82
C PRO A 114 8.18 2.88 -0.86
N VAL A 115 8.40 3.65 0.21
CA VAL A 115 7.33 4.08 1.13
C VAL A 115 6.48 5.13 0.44
N PHE A 116 5.19 4.88 0.27
CA PHE A 116 4.24 5.81 -0.34
C PHE A 116 3.67 6.79 0.68
N VAL A 117 3.88 8.08 0.47
CA VAL A 117 3.25 9.16 1.23
C VAL A 117 1.89 9.47 0.59
N LEU A 118 0.91 8.61 0.86
CA LEU A 118 -0.41 8.69 0.24
C LEU A 118 -1.14 9.97 0.63
N GLY A 119 -1.81 10.57 -0.36
CA GLY A 119 -2.48 11.86 -0.20
C GLY A 119 -1.57 13.06 -0.39
N GLY A 120 -0.24 12.87 -0.50
CA GLY A 120 0.74 13.89 -0.86
C GLY A 120 1.02 14.94 0.22
N ASP A 121 0.40 14.85 1.38
CA ASP A 121 0.63 15.73 2.53
C ASP A 121 1.64 15.10 3.48
N VAL A 122 2.86 15.61 3.45
CA VAL A 122 3.99 15.11 4.26
C VAL A 122 3.81 15.48 5.74
N ASP A 123 3.17 16.59 6.04
CA ASP A 123 2.95 17.02 7.41
C ASP A 123 1.89 16.16 8.08
N ASP A 124 0.80 15.83 7.37
CA ASP A 124 -0.19 14.83 7.80
C ASP A 124 0.48 13.45 7.99
N TRP A 125 1.36 13.04 7.05
CA TRP A 125 2.11 11.78 7.18
C TRP A 125 3.01 11.74 8.41
N LEU A 126 3.65 12.84 8.74
CA LEU A 126 4.57 12.95 9.89
C LEU A 126 3.87 13.35 11.20
N GLU A 127 2.56 13.54 11.19
CA GLU A 127 1.81 13.82 12.42
C GLU A 127 1.84 12.61 13.35
N GLY A 128 2.10 12.86 14.63
CA GLY A 128 2.12 11.83 15.69
C GLY A 128 3.31 10.88 15.66
N VAL A 129 4.23 10.93 14.66
CA VAL A 129 5.40 10.04 14.65
C VAL A 129 6.45 10.44 15.67
N SER A 130 7.23 9.47 16.16
CA SER A 130 8.28 9.69 17.18
C SER A 130 9.67 9.97 16.59
N LEU A 131 9.75 10.41 15.32
CA LEU A 131 11.03 10.81 14.71
C LEU A 131 11.58 12.08 15.37
N THR A 132 12.91 12.16 15.48
CA THR A 132 13.61 13.39 15.89
C THR A 132 13.42 14.51 14.86
N SER A 133 13.67 15.76 15.26
CA SER A 133 13.59 16.90 14.34
C SER A 133 14.54 16.75 13.15
N GLU A 134 15.74 16.17 13.38
CA GLU A 134 16.73 15.90 12.32
C GLU A 134 16.22 14.83 11.35
N GLN A 135 15.69 13.72 11.87
CA GLN A 135 15.08 12.67 11.04
C GLN A 135 13.88 13.17 10.23
N ARG A 136 12.99 13.98 10.83
CA ARG A 136 11.86 14.60 10.09
C ARG A 136 12.33 15.53 8.98
N SER A 137 13.36 16.34 9.26
CA SER A 137 13.94 17.22 8.25
C SER A 137 14.56 16.43 7.10
N LEU A 138 15.31 15.36 7.42
CA LEU A 138 15.92 14.49 6.42
C LEU A 138 14.86 13.76 5.60
N PHE A 139 13.83 13.20 6.22
CA PHE A 139 12.71 12.56 5.52
C PHE A 139 12.10 13.49 4.46
N ARG A 140 11.78 14.75 4.82
CA ARG A 140 11.22 15.72 3.88
C ARG A 140 12.16 16.04 2.72
N LYS A 141 13.46 16.15 2.97
CA LYS A 141 14.48 16.45 1.95
C LYS A 141 14.69 15.31 0.97
N LEU A 142 14.50 14.06 1.40
CA LEU A 142 14.80 12.86 0.61
C LEU A 142 13.57 12.28 -0.12
N LEU A 143 12.45 12.99 -0.09
CA LEU A 143 11.26 12.62 -0.88
C LEU A 143 11.56 12.71 -2.38
N TRP A 144 10.89 11.85 -3.15
CA TRP A 144 10.95 11.83 -4.59
C TRP A 144 9.61 11.43 -5.22
N ARG A 145 9.49 11.53 -6.55
CA ARG A 145 8.24 11.20 -7.24
C ARG A 145 8.36 9.93 -8.07
N ARG A 146 7.41 9.01 -7.86
CA ARG A 146 7.18 7.86 -8.72
C ARG A 146 5.86 8.08 -9.45
N GLY A 147 5.95 8.57 -10.70
CA GLY A 147 4.76 9.09 -11.37
C GLY A 147 4.17 10.29 -10.62
N ASN A 148 2.90 10.20 -10.24
CA ASN A 148 2.23 11.23 -9.44
C ASN A 148 2.41 11.04 -7.93
N ALA A 149 2.82 9.86 -7.49
CA ALA A 149 2.98 9.53 -6.08
C ALA A 149 4.21 10.20 -5.47
N LEU A 150 4.08 10.67 -4.23
CA LEU A 150 5.19 11.11 -3.40
C LEU A 150 5.69 9.92 -2.58
N VAL A 151 6.98 9.63 -2.66
CA VAL A 151 7.55 8.42 -2.08
C VAL A 151 8.89 8.69 -1.39
N PHE A 152 9.32 7.74 -0.53
CA PHE A 152 10.56 7.78 0.21
C PHE A 152 11.29 6.43 0.13
N SER A 153 12.64 6.44 -0.05
CA SER A 153 13.47 5.24 -0.21
C SER A 153 14.72 5.19 0.67
N ASP A 154 15.12 6.30 1.27
CA ASP A 154 16.42 6.42 1.95
C ASP A 154 16.36 6.00 3.43
N VAL A 155 15.81 4.82 3.69
CA VAL A 155 15.59 4.26 5.04
C VAL A 155 16.90 4.18 5.82
N GLN A 156 17.98 3.74 5.16
CA GLN A 156 19.31 3.61 5.77
C GLN A 156 19.85 4.97 6.26
N ALA A 157 19.58 6.04 5.52
CA ALA A 157 19.99 7.39 5.91
C ALA A 157 19.26 7.88 7.17
N LEU A 158 17.96 7.53 7.33
CA LEU A 158 17.24 7.80 8.59
C LEU A 158 17.77 6.97 9.75
N LEU A 159 18.05 5.67 9.52
CA LEU A 159 18.59 4.77 10.52
C LEU A 159 19.99 5.18 10.99
N SER A 160 20.81 5.77 10.10
CA SER A 160 22.14 6.27 10.46
C SER A 160 22.12 7.42 11.48
N LEU A 161 20.98 8.11 11.62
CA LEU A 161 20.75 9.16 12.63
C LEU A 161 20.26 8.60 13.97
N ALA A 162 19.83 7.35 14.03
CA ALA A 162 19.27 6.77 15.23
C ALA A 162 20.36 6.45 16.27
N LYS A 163 20.20 6.98 17.49
CA LYS A 163 21.15 6.83 18.59
C LYS A 163 20.88 5.63 19.50
N GLY A 164 19.76 4.93 19.27
CA GLY A 164 19.40 3.78 20.09
C GLY A 164 18.16 3.03 19.56
N PRO A 165 17.82 1.92 20.21
CA PRO A 165 16.74 1.04 19.75
C PRO A 165 15.38 1.73 19.61
N GLN A 166 15.05 2.68 20.49
CA GLN A 166 13.79 3.42 20.44
C GLN A 166 13.69 4.30 19.19
N GLU A 167 14.78 5.00 18.83
CA GLU A 167 14.81 5.81 17.61
C GLU A 167 14.80 4.93 16.35
N VAL A 168 15.43 3.76 16.38
CA VAL A 168 15.34 2.76 15.32
C VAL A 168 13.90 2.28 15.15
N ASN A 169 13.21 1.93 16.23
CA ASN A 169 11.80 1.53 16.19
C ASN A 169 10.90 2.66 15.66
N ALA A 170 11.16 3.91 16.05
CA ALA A 170 10.42 5.06 15.55
C ALA A 170 10.57 5.24 14.03
N VAL A 171 11.78 5.02 13.49
CA VAL A 171 12.00 5.01 12.04
C VAL A 171 11.16 3.90 11.39
N PHE A 172 11.23 2.67 11.91
CA PHE A 172 10.46 1.56 11.36
C PHE A 172 8.95 1.79 11.43
N GLN A 173 8.42 2.23 12.56
CA GLN A 173 7.00 2.59 12.68
C GLN A 173 6.58 3.62 11.62
N THR A 174 7.43 4.62 11.39
CA THR A 174 7.14 5.68 10.41
C THR A 174 7.15 5.17 8.97
N ILE A 175 8.13 4.34 8.59
CA ILE A 175 8.24 3.87 7.20
C ILE A 175 7.29 2.72 6.87
N THR A 176 6.78 2.03 7.87
CA THR A 176 5.84 0.91 7.70
C THR A 176 4.40 1.27 8.07
N ARG A 177 4.16 2.52 8.47
CA ARG A 177 2.79 2.99 8.72
C ARG A 177 1.99 3.00 7.43
N VAL A 178 0.72 2.65 7.55
CA VAL A 178 -0.19 2.58 6.40
C VAL A 178 -1.38 3.49 6.63
N ARG A 179 -1.66 4.36 5.65
CA ARG A 179 -2.86 5.18 5.66
C ARG A 179 -4.08 4.33 5.37
N SER A 180 -5.07 4.41 6.25
CA SER A 180 -6.36 3.76 6.10
C SER A 180 -7.50 4.77 6.30
N LEU A 181 -8.73 4.35 6.02
CA LEU A 181 -9.93 5.16 6.16
C LEU A 181 -10.84 4.58 7.23
N VAL A 182 -11.30 5.41 8.15
CA VAL A 182 -12.44 5.11 9.03
C VAL A 182 -13.68 5.77 8.44
N ILE A 183 -14.73 4.99 8.27
CA ILE A 183 -15.88 5.38 7.46
C ILE A 183 -17.16 5.20 8.25
N GLY A 184 -17.82 6.31 8.53
CA GLY A 184 -19.16 6.33 9.06
C GLY A 184 -20.19 6.41 7.93
N LEU A 185 -21.23 5.61 8.02
CA LEU A 185 -22.35 5.60 7.09
C LEU A 185 -23.55 6.35 7.71
N ARG A 186 -24.01 7.39 7.02
CA ARG A 186 -25.28 8.06 7.27
C ARG A 186 -26.33 7.52 6.29
N LEU A 187 -27.52 7.22 6.79
CA LEU A 187 -28.66 6.88 5.95
C LEU A 187 -29.59 8.09 5.83
N PRO A 188 -29.51 8.89 4.75
CA PRO A 188 -30.44 9.97 4.50
C PRO A 188 -31.85 9.45 4.29
N LEU A 189 -32.87 10.25 4.64
CA LEU A 189 -34.29 9.92 4.44
C LEU A 189 -34.66 9.72 2.97
N THR A 190 -33.82 10.23 2.05
CA THR A 190 -34.02 10.17 0.60
C THR A 190 -33.53 8.87 -0.04
N VAL A 191 -32.77 8.03 0.71
CA VAL A 191 -32.27 6.76 0.18
C VAL A 191 -33.39 5.72 0.20
N ASP A 192 -33.65 5.07 -0.94
CA ASP A 192 -34.58 3.95 -1.02
C ASP A 192 -34.05 2.77 -0.17
N ARG A 193 -34.90 2.26 0.70
CA ARG A 193 -34.55 1.17 1.60
C ARG A 193 -34.24 -0.12 0.88
N LYS A 194 -34.95 -0.38 -0.22
CA LYS A 194 -34.70 -1.59 -1.01
C LYS A 194 -33.33 -1.50 -1.67
N ASP A 195 -33.03 -0.39 -2.33
CA ASP A 195 -31.75 -0.17 -3.00
C ASP A 195 -30.58 -0.27 -2.01
N PHE A 196 -30.75 0.27 -0.81
CA PHE A 196 -29.77 0.17 0.26
C PHE A 196 -29.52 -1.28 0.70
N ILE A 197 -30.60 -2.05 0.91
CA ILE A 197 -30.49 -3.46 1.31
C ILE A 197 -29.84 -4.25 0.18
N ASP A 198 -30.29 -4.10 -1.05
CA ASP A 198 -29.79 -4.81 -2.22
C ASP A 198 -28.29 -4.52 -2.42
N TYR A 199 -27.87 -3.26 -2.25
CA TYR A 199 -26.46 -2.88 -2.34
C TYR A 199 -25.60 -3.62 -1.31
N TRP A 200 -25.92 -3.50 -0.02
CA TRP A 200 -25.08 -4.04 1.06
C TRP A 200 -25.19 -5.55 1.23
N THR A 201 -26.17 -6.20 0.62
CA THR A 201 -26.25 -7.67 0.58
C THR A 201 -25.58 -8.25 -0.66
N ALA A 202 -25.22 -7.46 -1.66
CA ALA A 202 -24.79 -7.92 -3.00
C ALA A 202 -25.78 -8.91 -3.61
N ASP A 203 -27.08 -8.65 -3.44
CA ASP A 203 -28.18 -9.55 -3.84
C ASP A 203 -28.11 -10.96 -3.20
N GLN A 204 -27.26 -11.20 -2.21
CA GLN A 204 -27.17 -12.49 -1.50
C GLN A 204 -28.29 -12.58 -0.45
N VAL A 205 -29.34 -13.29 -0.79
CA VAL A 205 -30.47 -13.55 0.12
C VAL A 205 -30.02 -14.52 1.22
N GLY A 206 -30.41 -14.23 2.48
CA GLY A 206 -30.14 -15.15 3.59
C GLY A 206 -28.81 -14.95 4.32
N THR A 207 -28.07 -13.88 4.04
CA THR A 207 -26.85 -13.59 4.78
C THR A 207 -27.14 -13.24 6.25
N PRO A 208 -26.29 -13.66 7.21
CA PRO A 208 -26.45 -13.29 8.64
C PRO A 208 -26.53 -11.78 8.86
N ARG A 209 -25.96 -10.98 7.94
CA ARG A 209 -25.95 -9.51 7.97
C ARG A 209 -27.28 -8.88 7.60
N LEU A 210 -28.16 -9.60 6.91
CA LEU A 210 -29.42 -9.04 6.39
C LEU A 210 -30.30 -8.46 7.53
N ALA A 211 -30.38 -9.14 8.67
CA ALA A 211 -31.13 -8.67 9.82
C ALA A 211 -30.57 -7.34 10.36
N PHE A 212 -29.26 -7.22 10.45
CA PHE A 212 -28.57 -5.98 10.86
C PHE A 212 -28.83 -4.85 9.85
N ILE A 213 -28.65 -5.11 8.54
CA ILE A 213 -28.89 -4.12 7.47
C ILE A 213 -30.33 -3.61 7.50
N ARG A 214 -31.33 -4.52 7.66
CA ARG A 214 -32.72 -4.14 7.83
C ARG A 214 -32.96 -3.28 9.06
N ALA A 215 -32.34 -3.62 10.19
CA ALA A 215 -32.49 -2.84 11.42
C ALA A 215 -31.94 -1.41 11.27
N VAL A 216 -30.82 -1.23 10.57
CA VAL A 216 -30.25 0.10 10.27
C VAL A 216 -31.24 0.96 9.47
N THR A 217 -31.97 0.38 8.51
CA THR A 217 -32.94 1.13 7.69
C THR A 217 -34.23 1.51 8.45
N GLN A 218 -34.48 0.91 9.60
CA GLN A 218 -35.70 1.19 10.40
C GLN A 218 -35.49 2.33 11.39
N ARG A 219 -34.27 2.77 11.62
CA ARG A 219 -33.97 3.84 12.58
C ARG A 219 -34.41 5.19 12.04
N ARG A 220 -35.04 6.00 12.91
CA ARG A 220 -35.52 7.35 12.56
C ARG A 220 -34.51 8.46 12.85
N ALA A 221 -33.45 8.17 13.57
CA ALA A 221 -32.42 9.15 13.94
C ALA A 221 -31.27 9.14 12.92
N GLN A 222 -30.70 10.31 12.67
CA GLN A 222 -29.44 10.48 11.89
C GLN A 222 -28.25 9.87 12.67
N GLN A 223 -28.20 8.55 12.74
CA GLN A 223 -27.09 7.84 13.36
C GLN A 223 -26.06 7.50 12.30
N VAL A 224 -24.80 7.75 12.63
CA VAL A 224 -23.66 7.29 11.86
C VAL A 224 -23.36 5.86 12.30
N VAL A 225 -23.29 4.94 11.34
CA VAL A 225 -22.93 3.53 11.57
C VAL A 225 -21.61 3.26 10.92
N ASP A 226 -20.68 2.64 11.63
CA ASP A 226 -19.38 2.30 11.06
C ASP A 226 -19.55 1.29 9.91
N VAL A 227 -18.91 1.57 8.77
CA VAL A 227 -18.99 0.75 7.56
C VAL A 227 -18.47 -0.67 7.78
N THR A 228 -17.59 -0.87 8.76
CA THR A 228 -17.06 -2.20 9.09
C THR A 228 -18.15 -3.20 9.50
N HIS A 229 -19.27 -2.72 10.04
CA HIS A 229 -20.41 -3.57 10.36
C HIS A 229 -21.11 -4.17 9.14
N PHE A 230 -20.89 -3.61 7.96
CA PHE A 230 -21.41 -4.12 6.69
C PHE A 230 -20.43 -5.10 6.03
N LEU A 231 -19.20 -5.22 6.50
CA LEU A 231 -18.25 -6.21 5.99
C LEU A 231 -18.64 -7.63 6.42
N PRO A 232 -18.26 -8.67 5.65
CA PRO A 232 -18.34 -10.05 6.09
C PRO A 232 -17.59 -10.27 7.40
N SER A 233 -18.05 -11.21 8.23
CA SER A 233 -17.53 -11.43 9.59
C SER A 233 -16.01 -11.63 9.62
N ALA A 234 -15.46 -12.38 8.67
CA ALA A 234 -14.03 -12.64 8.56
C ALA A 234 -13.22 -11.33 8.40
N PHE A 235 -13.71 -10.37 7.64
CA PHE A 235 -12.99 -9.11 7.38
C PHE A 235 -13.36 -7.99 8.34
N ARG A 236 -14.56 -8.03 8.94
CA ARG A 236 -14.90 -7.13 10.05
C ARG A 236 -13.92 -7.28 11.23
N LEU A 237 -13.43 -8.48 11.47
CA LEU A 237 -12.47 -8.76 12.54
C LEU A 237 -11.01 -8.46 12.15
N ARG A 238 -10.72 -8.38 10.85
CA ARG A 238 -9.35 -8.19 10.34
C ARG A 238 -9.05 -6.76 9.93
N VAL A 239 -10.04 -6.00 9.46
CA VAL A 239 -9.82 -4.62 9.05
C VAL A 239 -9.17 -3.81 10.17
N TYR A 240 -8.17 -3.00 9.84
CA TYR A 240 -7.30 -2.24 10.74
C TYR A 240 -6.38 -3.09 11.63
N SER A 241 -6.23 -4.38 11.35
CA SER A 241 -5.29 -5.23 12.07
C SER A 241 -4.16 -5.71 11.16
N PHE A 242 -3.07 -6.12 11.78
CA PHE A 242 -1.94 -6.78 11.14
C PHE A 242 -2.11 -8.31 11.21
N PRO A 243 -1.49 -9.08 10.29
CA PRO A 243 -1.49 -10.54 10.38
C PRO A 243 -0.88 -11.01 11.69
N GLU A 244 -1.43 -12.09 12.24
CA GLU A 244 -0.86 -12.75 13.40
C GLU A 244 0.41 -13.52 13.03
N LEU A 245 1.39 -13.58 13.96
CA LEU A 245 2.67 -14.24 13.72
C LEU A 245 2.55 -15.72 13.37
N ASP A 246 1.57 -16.41 13.96
CA ASP A 246 1.32 -17.83 13.74
C ASP A 246 0.86 -18.15 12.30
N LEU A 247 0.23 -17.20 11.59
CA LEU A 247 -0.11 -17.36 10.18
C LEU A 247 1.15 -17.55 9.33
N GLY A 248 2.26 -16.92 9.68
CA GLY A 248 3.54 -17.07 8.99
C GLY A 248 4.21 -18.42 9.21
N LEU A 249 3.89 -19.15 10.27
CA LEU A 249 4.41 -20.48 10.53
C LEU A 249 3.95 -21.51 9.48
N LYS A 250 2.88 -21.22 8.73
CA LYS A 250 2.40 -21.98 7.60
C LYS A 250 3.11 -21.68 6.27
N GLY A 251 4.16 -20.83 6.31
CA GLY A 251 5.04 -20.52 5.19
C GLY A 251 4.64 -19.33 4.32
N ARG A 252 3.39 -18.83 4.41
CA ARG A 252 2.92 -17.63 3.70
C ARG A 252 1.91 -16.87 4.51
N PHE A 253 2.02 -15.53 4.52
CA PHE A 253 0.99 -14.67 5.06
C PHE A 253 -0.11 -14.42 4.02
N PRO A 254 -1.34 -14.16 4.45
CA PRO A 254 -2.39 -13.66 3.57
C PRO A 254 -1.92 -12.44 2.78
N ASP A 255 -2.24 -12.44 1.49
CA ASP A 255 -1.96 -11.34 0.55
C ASP A 255 -3.25 -10.70 0.02
N CYS A 256 -3.13 -9.91 -1.04
CA CYS A 256 -4.26 -9.28 -1.71
C CYS A 256 -5.22 -10.30 -2.35
N HIS A 257 -4.70 -11.37 -2.95
CA HIS A 257 -5.51 -12.40 -3.62
C HIS A 257 -6.29 -13.22 -2.60
N TRP A 258 -5.61 -13.67 -1.53
CA TRP A 258 -6.27 -14.34 -0.42
C TRP A 258 -7.38 -13.46 0.20
N THR A 259 -7.09 -12.17 0.38
CA THR A 259 -8.05 -11.21 0.92
C THR A 259 -9.27 -11.08 0.02
N SER A 260 -9.06 -10.85 -1.27
CA SER A 260 -10.15 -10.56 -2.21
C SER A 260 -11.04 -11.77 -2.47
N LEU A 261 -10.45 -12.96 -2.65
CA LEU A 261 -11.20 -14.18 -2.97
C LEU A 261 -11.87 -14.81 -1.75
N ASN A 262 -11.42 -14.46 -0.55
CA ASN A 262 -12.07 -14.89 0.69
C ASN A 262 -13.17 -13.91 1.15
N PHE A 263 -13.42 -12.81 0.44
CA PHE A 263 -14.29 -11.76 0.94
C PHE A 263 -15.68 -12.25 1.39
N PHE A 264 -16.30 -13.14 0.61
CA PHE A 264 -17.61 -13.71 0.97
C PHE A 264 -17.54 -15.05 1.68
N ASN A 265 -16.36 -15.63 1.87
CA ASN A 265 -16.23 -16.90 2.58
C ASN A 265 -16.42 -16.68 4.09
N GLN A 266 -17.29 -17.50 4.72
CA GLN A 266 -17.44 -17.48 6.18
C GLN A 266 -16.16 -17.94 6.87
N GLU A 267 -15.55 -18.99 6.35
CA GLU A 267 -14.23 -19.49 6.74
C GLU A 267 -13.26 -19.26 5.59
N PRO A 268 -12.21 -18.47 5.81
CA PRO A 268 -11.20 -18.22 4.78
C PRO A 268 -10.50 -19.52 4.33
N LYS A 269 -10.26 -19.62 3.03
CA LYS A 269 -9.61 -20.77 2.38
C LYS A 269 -8.16 -20.43 2.06
N ASP A 270 -7.23 -21.23 2.56
CA ASP A 270 -5.79 -21.02 2.36
C ASP A 270 -5.32 -21.41 0.93
N ILE A 271 -6.15 -22.04 0.11
CA ILE A 271 -5.81 -22.33 -1.29
C ILE A 271 -5.49 -21.06 -2.09
N TYR A 272 -6.03 -19.89 -1.68
CA TYR A 272 -5.79 -18.61 -2.33
C TYR A 272 -4.46 -17.96 -1.94
N LEU A 273 -3.66 -18.57 -1.06
CA LEU A 273 -2.26 -18.25 -0.85
C LEU A 273 -1.38 -18.68 -2.04
N ASP A 274 -1.87 -19.61 -2.85
CA ASP A 274 -1.27 -19.98 -4.12
C ASP A 274 -1.84 -19.11 -5.24
N THR A 275 -1.01 -18.27 -5.82
CA THR A 275 -1.41 -17.30 -6.85
C THR A 275 -2.05 -17.96 -8.08
N ARG A 276 -1.59 -19.16 -8.45
CA ARG A 276 -2.15 -19.91 -9.58
C ARG A 276 -3.57 -20.39 -9.28
N GLN A 277 -3.78 -20.99 -8.11
CA GLN A 277 -5.11 -21.43 -7.68
C GLN A 277 -6.06 -20.25 -7.51
N ALA A 278 -5.56 -19.12 -7.01
CA ALA A 278 -6.32 -17.88 -6.92
C ALA A 278 -6.79 -17.39 -8.30
N ALA A 279 -5.89 -17.37 -9.29
CA ALA A 279 -6.22 -16.99 -10.66
C ALA A 279 -7.21 -17.97 -11.32
N GLU A 280 -7.01 -19.26 -11.18
CA GLU A 280 -7.92 -20.31 -11.70
C GLU A 280 -9.34 -20.16 -11.12
N HIS A 281 -9.44 -19.90 -9.80
CA HIS A 281 -10.72 -19.67 -9.13
C HIS A 281 -11.40 -18.40 -9.62
N LEU A 282 -10.65 -17.29 -9.73
CA LEU A 282 -11.19 -16.04 -10.24
C LEU A 282 -11.78 -16.21 -11.64
N LEU A 283 -11.06 -16.85 -12.56
CA LEU A 283 -11.53 -17.05 -13.93
C LEU A 283 -12.71 -18.03 -14.01
N LYS A 284 -12.76 -19.02 -13.12
CA LYS A 284 -13.83 -20.04 -13.10
C LYS A 284 -15.12 -19.49 -12.49
N ASP A 285 -15.05 -18.85 -11.33
CA ASP A 285 -16.22 -18.57 -10.50
C ASP A 285 -16.68 -17.10 -10.56
N TYR A 286 -15.95 -16.26 -11.27
CA TYR A 286 -16.30 -14.85 -11.46
C TYR A 286 -16.52 -14.54 -12.94
N VAL A 287 -17.23 -13.43 -13.21
CA VAL A 287 -17.39 -12.84 -14.55
C VAL A 287 -16.78 -11.46 -14.57
N ALA A 288 -16.12 -11.11 -15.67
CA ALA A 288 -15.65 -9.76 -15.90
C ALA A 288 -16.82 -8.80 -16.00
N VAL A 289 -16.70 -7.63 -15.36
CA VAL A 289 -17.71 -6.57 -15.37
C VAL A 289 -17.07 -5.21 -15.56
N ASP A 290 -17.84 -4.27 -16.10
CA ASP A 290 -17.46 -2.87 -16.22
C ASP A 290 -18.04 -2.05 -15.05
N ALA A 291 -17.54 -0.81 -14.90
CA ALA A 291 -18.15 0.15 -13.99
C ALA A 291 -19.62 0.45 -14.37
N PRO A 292 -20.48 0.76 -13.42
CA PRO A 292 -20.20 1.00 -12.01
C PRO A 292 -20.01 -0.29 -11.20
N TYR A 293 -18.98 -0.28 -10.36
CA TYR A 293 -18.68 -1.41 -9.48
C TYR A 293 -19.70 -1.54 -8.37
N ARG A 294 -19.87 -2.77 -7.86
CA ARG A 294 -20.79 -3.10 -6.76
C ARG A 294 -20.03 -3.62 -5.55
N TYR A 295 -20.68 -3.61 -4.42
CA TYR A 295 -20.17 -4.20 -3.19
C TYR A 295 -19.75 -5.65 -3.41
N GLY A 296 -18.48 -5.95 -3.13
CA GLY A 296 -17.88 -7.27 -3.27
C GLY A 296 -17.28 -7.59 -4.64
N ASP A 297 -17.33 -6.66 -5.61
CA ASP A 297 -16.59 -6.83 -6.87
C ASP A 297 -15.08 -6.84 -6.58
N VAL A 298 -14.36 -7.79 -7.18
CA VAL A 298 -12.91 -7.89 -7.09
C VAL A 298 -12.30 -7.06 -8.22
N LEU A 299 -11.48 -6.09 -7.86
CA LEU A 299 -10.77 -5.22 -8.81
C LEU A 299 -9.34 -5.72 -8.94
N CYS A 300 -8.95 -6.15 -10.15
CA CYS A 300 -7.62 -6.64 -10.48
C CYS A 300 -6.82 -5.56 -11.22
N PHE A 301 -5.65 -5.22 -10.72
CA PHE A 301 -4.66 -4.40 -11.40
C PHE A 301 -3.82 -5.31 -12.27
N LEU A 302 -3.85 -5.08 -13.57
CA LEU A 302 -3.19 -5.89 -14.59
C LEU A 302 -2.19 -5.04 -15.36
N ASP A 303 -0.99 -5.56 -15.58
CA ASP A 303 0.03 -4.97 -16.45
C ASP A 303 0.53 -6.02 -17.43
N ASP A 304 0.38 -5.76 -18.72
CA ASP A 304 0.68 -6.71 -19.80
C ASP A 304 0.09 -8.13 -19.59
N GLY A 305 -1.09 -8.18 -18.96
CA GLY A 305 -1.80 -9.43 -18.66
C GLY A 305 -1.41 -10.11 -17.35
N GLU A 306 -0.38 -9.63 -16.67
CA GLU A 306 0.00 -10.12 -15.36
C GLU A 306 -0.79 -9.42 -14.25
N GLY A 307 -1.24 -10.18 -13.25
CA GLY A 307 -1.92 -9.66 -12.07
C GLY A 307 -0.92 -9.05 -11.08
N LEU A 308 -0.99 -7.74 -10.89
CA LEU A 308 -0.15 -7.04 -9.92
C LEU A 308 -0.76 -7.02 -8.52
N HIS A 309 -2.07 -6.84 -8.45
CA HIS A 309 -2.80 -6.65 -7.20
C HIS A 309 -4.29 -6.92 -7.36
N THR A 310 -4.94 -7.25 -6.25
CA THR A 310 -6.41 -7.32 -6.17
C THR A 310 -6.90 -6.62 -4.92
N CYS A 311 -8.06 -5.97 -5.03
CA CYS A 311 -8.79 -5.41 -3.90
C CYS A 311 -10.29 -5.61 -4.09
N VAL A 312 -11.08 -5.41 -3.04
CA VAL A 312 -12.53 -5.59 -3.07
C VAL A 312 -13.21 -4.24 -3.02
N HIS A 313 -14.06 -3.95 -3.98
CA HIS A 313 -14.88 -2.75 -3.96
C HIS A 313 -15.90 -2.81 -2.82
N ILE A 314 -15.91 -1.81 -1.97
CA ILE A 314 -16.85 -1.71 -0.85
C ILE A 314 -17.95 -0.69 -1.16
N VAL A 315 -17.57 0.55 -1.44
CA VAL A 315 -18.54 1.63 -1.65
C VAL A 315 -17.87 2.86 -2.26
N ASP A 316 -18.52 3.51 -3.22
CA ASP A 316 -18.03 4.72 -3.89
C ASP A 316 -16.63 4.49 -4.52
N ASP A 317 -15.60 5.18 -4.09
CA ASP A 317 -14.20 4.96 -4.46
C ASP A 317 -13.40 4.17 -3.39
N ILE A 318 -14.08 3.47 -2.50
CA ILE A 318 -13.46 2.80 -1.35
C ILE A 318 -13.38 1.31 -1.57
N VAL A 319 -12.21 0.77 -1.30
CA VAL A 319 -11.88 -0.66 -1.42
C VAL A 319 -11.33 -1.21 -0.10
N LEU A 320 -11.56 -2.51 0.14
CA LEU A 320 -10.85 -3.29 1.13
C LEU A 320 -9.63 -3.93 0.46
N THR A 321 -8.47 -3.76 1.05
CA THR A 321 -7.22 -4.30 0.51
C THR A 321 -6.25 -4.73 1.61
N LYS A 322 -5.28 -5.57 1.24
CA LYS A 322 -4.05 -5.84 1.97
C LYS A 322 -2.89 -5.74 0.97
N ASN A 323 -1.99 -4.81 1.18
CA ASN A 323 -0.94 -4.49 0.22
C ASN A 323 0.29 -5.38 0.41
N GLY A 324 0.30 -6.51 -0.31
CA GLY A 324 1.36 -7.51 -0.25
C GLY A 324 1.14 -8.57 0.85
N ASP A 325 2.10 -9.50 0.94
CA ASP A 325 2.13 -10.65 1.85
C ASP A 325 2.93 -10.40 3.14
N SER A 326 3.47 -9.19 3.30
CA SER A 326 4.23 -8.83 4.51
C SER A 326 3.35 -8.89 5.77
N ILE A 327 3.96 -9.33 6.88
CA ILE A 327 3.37 -9.24 8.21
C ILE A 327 3.10 -7.78 8.63
N LEU A 328 3.82 -6.82 8.03
CA LEU A 328 3.67 -5.39 8.28
C LEU A 328 2.61 -4.73 7.39
N ALA A 329 1.95 -5.49 6.51
CA ALA A 329 0.86 -5.00 5.69
C ALA A 329 -0.49 -5.33 6.37
N PRO A 330 -1.19 -4.35 6.96
CA PRO A 330 -2.48 -4.55 7.58
C PRO A 330 -3.59 -4.68 6.54
N TRP A 331 -4.76 -5.19 6.95
CA TRP A 331 -5.99 -5.03 6.19
C TRP A 331 -6.53 -3.62 6.36
N THR A 332 -6.79 -2.93 5.24
CA THR A 332 -7.14 -1.52 5.22
C THR A 332 -8.35 -1.22 4.34
N LEU A 333 -9.07 -0.16 4.68
CA LEU A 333 -9.95 0.53 3.75
C LEU A 333 -9.15 1.68 3.13
N MET A 334 -9.13 1.74 1.80
CA MET A 334 -8.39 2.75 1.05
C MET A 334 -9.25 3.33 -0.07
N ARG A 335 -8.88 4.49 -0.60
CA ARG A 335 -9.43 4.92 -1.88
C ARG A 335 -8.84 4.11 -3.01
N LEU A 336 -9.64 3.79 -3.99
CA LEU A 336 -9.18 3.08 -5.19
C LEU A 336 -8.02 3.84 -5.88
N ARG A 337 -8.10 5.18 -5.91
CA ARG A 337 -7.01 6.01 -6.45
C ARG A 337 -5.69 5.85 -5.69
N ASP A 338 -5.73 5.68 -4.35
CA ASP A 338 -4.52 5.51 -3.54
C ASP A 338 -3.89 4.12 -3.82
N VAL A 339 -4.74 3.10 -4.04
CA VAL A 339 -4.27 1.77 -4.49
C VAL A 339 -3.70 1.85 -5.92
N ASP A 340 -4.33 2.62 -6.79
CA ASP A 340 -3.84 2.85 -8.15
C ASP A 340 -2.47 3.54 -8.15
N GLU A 341 -2.23 4.52 -7.28
CA GLU A 341 -0.91 5.16 -7.12
C GLU A 341 0.19 4.17 -6.72
N ILE A 342 -0.13 3.17 -5.89
CA ILE A 342 0.82 2.13 -5.46
C ILE A 342 1.14 1.16 -6.61
N TYR A 343 0.12 0.70 -7.33
CA TYR A 343 0.24 -0.43 -8.25
C TYR A 343 0.30 -0.05 -9.73
N ARG A 344 0.03 1.19 -10.12
CA ARG A 344 0.22 1.66 -11.49
C ARG A 344 1.70 1.77 -11.83
N ARG A 345 2.24 0.71 -12.41
CA ARG A 345 3.67 0.62 -12.76
C ARG A 345 3.98 1.29 -14.10
N THR A 346 3.07 1.14 -15.06
CA THR A 346 3.22 1.64 -16.42
C THR A 346 1.92 2.30 -16.90
N PRO A 347 1.92 3.04 -18.01
CA PRO A 347 0.69 3.54 -18.62
C PRO A 347 -0.26 2.43 -19.10
N SER A 348 0.25 1.21 -19.32
CA SER A 348 -0.56 0.04 -19.73
C SER A 348 -1.27 -0.62 -18.56
N THR A 349 -0.91 -0.29 -17.31
CA THR A 349 -1.59 -0.83 -16.13
C THR A 349 -3.07 -0.44 -16.15
N ARG A 350 -3.94 -1.44 -16.11
CA ARG A 350 -5.41 -1.27 -16.15
C ARG A 350 -6.09 -1.98 -14.99
N ILE A 351 -7.29 -1.54 -14.66
CA ILE A 351 -8.15 -2.21 -13.67
C ILE A 351 -9.22 -2.99 -14.42
N GLN A 352 -9.31 -4.30 -14.14
CA GLN A 352 -10.39 -5.16 -14.58
C GLN A 352 -11.18 -5.63 -13.37
N ALA A 353 -12.48 -5.37 -13.36
CA ALA A 353 -13.35 -5.83 -12.29
C ALA A 353 -13.95 -7.21 -12.58
N TYR A 354 -14.15 -7.99 -11.53
CA TYR A 354 -14.74 -9.32 -11.57
C TYR A 354 -15.81 -9.45 -10.49
N ARG A 355 -16.95 -10.01 -10.85
CA ARG A 355 -18.08 -10.26 -9.97
C ARG A 355 -18.32 -11.74 -9.79
N LEU A 356 -18.51 -12.18 -8.55
CA LEU A 356 -18.83 -13.58 -8.24
C LEU A 356 -20.12 -13.99 -8.96
N LYS A 357 -20.08 -15.13 -9.66
CA LYS A 357 -21.26 -15.74 -10.29
C LYS A 357 -22.29 -16.11 -9.23
N LYS A 358 -23.57 -15.95 -9.56
CA LYS A 358 -24.67 -16.39 -8.68
C LYS A 358 -24.89 -17.89 -8.77
#